data_c11b13f2e3c237d390b4e2dcccce9a98
#
_entry.id   c11b13f2e3c237d390b4e2dcccce9a98
#
_cell.length_a   1.000
_cell.length_b   1.000
_cell.length_c   1.000
_cell.angle_alpha   90.00
_cell.angle_beta   90.00
_cell.angle_gamma   90.00
#
_symmetry.space_group_name_H-M   'P 1'
#
loop_
_entity.id
_entity.type
_entity.pdbx_description
1 polymer ?
#
loop_
_entity_poly.entity_id
_entity_poly.type
_entity_poly.pdbx_seq_one_letter_code
_entity_poly.pdbx_strand_id
1 'polypeptide(L)'
;MAKPRYGMPPSPDGCGREMIDILTTAALDAGQAIMAVHRAGPHVSYKDDCSPVTEADQRAETIILAALAAHFPQIPVVAEEAVSNGILPETGAEFFLVDPLDGTKEFISGKDDFTVNIALIRNGVPVAGVVYAPCRGQAWTGKDNAAEKLAISGDGAILSRHPIRARRRGASPVALISRSHCTAKTEAFVAEHGLKDCISVGSSLKFCMLAEGAADIYPRFSRTMMWDTAAGDAVLRAAGGRTLDCDGQLLAYEVRGDGEDALANPDFIAEGAMAVVADHAG
;
A
#
# COMPACT_ATOMS: atom_id res chain seq x y z
N MET A 1 -27.97 8.88 47.95
CA MET A 1 -27.91 9.35 46.55
C MET A 1 -26.48 9.26 46.06
N ALA A 2 -26.17 8.28 45.22
CA ALA A 2 -24.85 8.07 44.67
C ALA A 2 -24.67 8.94 43.41
N LYS A 3 -23.56 9.69 43.30
CA LYS A 3 -23.20 10.49 42.12
C LYS A 3 -22.84 9.59 40.95
N PRO A 4 -23.28 9.89 39.71
CA PRO A 4 -22.85 9.14 38.52
C PRO A 4 -21.36 9.38 38.29
N ARG A 5 -20.60 8.29 38.06
CA ARG A 5 -19.22 8.33 37.57
C ARG A 5 -19.24 8.76 36.09
N TYR A 6 -18.78 9.96 35.83
CA TYR A 6 -18.45 10.38 34.48
C TYR A 6 -17.28 9.51 33.96
N GLY A 7 -17.53 8.73 32.93
CA GLY A 7 -16.46 8.02 32.19
C GLY A 7 -15.52 9.03 31.58
N MET A 8 -14.21 8.81 31.74
CA MET A 8 -13.18 9.57 31.05
C MET A 8 -13.38 9.40 29.53
N PRO A 9 -13.17 10.47 28.73
CA PRO A 9 -13.16 10.33 27.28
C PRO A 9 -12.06 9.34 26.87
N PRO A 10 -12.29 8.55 25.78
CA PRO A 10 -11.27 7.63 25.30
C PRO A 10 -9.99 8.41 24.96
N SER A 11 -8.85 7.83 25.31
CA SER A 11 -7.55 8.40 24.98
C SER A 11 -7.39 8.56 23.47
N PRO A 12 -6.70 9.60 22.96
CA PRO A 12 -6.50 9.81 21.52
C PRO A 12 -5.88 8.61 20.78
N ASP A 13 -5.19 7.73 21.50
CA ASP A 13 -4.61 6.49 20.97
C ASP A 13 -5.66 5.43 20.59
N GLY A 14 -6.86 5.45 21.18
CA GLY A 14 -7.93 4.48 20.90
C GLY A 14 -8.55 4.65 19.50
N CYS A 15 -8.78 5.87 19.07
CA CYS A 15 -9.38 6.17 17.74
C CYS A 15 -8.45 5.77 16.58
N GLY A 16 -7.14 5.91 16.78
CA GLY A 16 -6.16 5.57 15.77
C GLY A 16 -6.05 4.07 15.52
N ARG A 17 -6.11 3.27 16.56
CA ARG A 17 -6.07 1.81 16.46
C ARG A 17 -7.36 1.24 15.85
N GLU A 18 -8.49 1.79 16.21
CA GLU A 18 -9.78 1.41 15.64
C GLU A 18 -9.82 1.56 14.13
N MET A 19 -9.33 2.67 13.56
CA MET A 19 -9.27 2.89 12.12
C MET A 19 -8.42 1.82 11.41
N ILE A 20 -7.19 1.60 11.86
CA ILE A 20 -6.29 0.64 11.19
C ILE A 20 -6.82 -0.80 11.30
N ASP A 21 -7.52 -1.14 12.39
CA ASP A 21 -8.15 -2.44 12.55
C ASP A 21 -9.35 -2.60 11.60
N ILE A 22 -10.14 -1.55 11.34
CA ILE A 22 -11.21 -1.55 10.33
C ILE A 22 -10.63 -1.75 8.93
N LEU A 23 -9.61 -0.98 8.54
CA LEU A 23 -8.96 -1.14 7.23
C LEU A 23 -8.35 -2.54 7.08
N THR A 24 -7.75 -3.08 8.14
CA THR A 24 -7.18 -4.42 8.14
C THR A 24 -8.28 -5.46 7.90
N THR A 25 -9.40 -5.38 8.63
CA THR A 25 -10.53 -6.30 8.47
C THR A 25 -11.07 -6.26 7.04
N ALA A 26 -11.29 -5.06 6.48
CA ALA A 26 -11.75 -4.89 5.11
C ALA A 26 -10.79 -5.54 4.08
N ALA A 27 -9.47 -5.37 4.27
CA ALA A 27 -8.47 -5.99 3.40
C ALA A 27 -8.47 -7.52 3.53
N LEU A 28 -8.62 -8.06 4.74
CA LEU A 28 -8.68 -9.51 4.98
C LEU A 28 -9.92 -10.14 4.35
N ASP A 29 -11.09 -9.52 4.50
CA ASP A 29 -12.35 -9.99 3.91
C ASP A 29 -12.29 -9.98 2.37
N ALA A 30 -11.73 -8.89 1.79
CA ALA A 30 -11.47 -8.80 0.36
C ALA A 30 -10.52 -9.91 -0.12
N GLY A 31 -9.43 -10.14 0.62
CA GLY A 31 -8.48 -11.21 0.30
C GLY A 31 -9.08 -12.60 0.37
N GLN A 32 -10.04 -12.85 1.28
CA GLN A 32 -10.78 -14.13 1.29
C GLN A 32 -11.60 -14.32 0.01
N ALA A 33 -12.26 -13.27 -0.49
CA ALA A 33 -13.00 -13.31 -1.75
C ALA A 33 -12.06 -13.55 -2.93
N ILE A 34 -10.90 -12.88 -2.98
CA ILE A 34 -9.86 -13.09 -3.99
C ILE A 34 -9.41 -14.55 -3.99
N MET A 35 -9.08 -15.10 -2.82
CA MET A 35 -8.60 -16.49 -2.70
C MET A 35 -9.68 -17.52 -3.04
N ALA A 36 -10.96 -17.20 -2.88
CA ALA A 36 -12.05 -18.06 -3.35
C ALA A 36 -12.08 -18.15 -4.89
N VAL A 37 -11.94 -17.01 -5.58
CA VAL A 37 -11.83 -16.95 -7.05
C VAL A 37 -10.56 -17.64 -7.53
N HIS A 38 -9.42 -17.38 -6.88
CA HIS A 38 -8.13 -18.00 -7.23
C HIS A 38 -8.20 -19.53 -7.23
N ARG A 39 -8.84 -20.12 -6.21
CA ARG A 39 -9.03 -21.59 -6.10
C ARG A 39 -10.02 -22.15 -7.12
N ALA A 40 -11.00 -21.36 -7.54
CA ALA A 40 -11.99 -21.78 -8.54
C ALA A 40 -11.46 -21.68 -9.99
N GLY A 41 -10.37 -20.93 -10.21
CA GLY A 41 -9.87 -20.56 -11.52
C GLY A 41 -10.58 -19.30 -12.05
N PRO A 42 -9.87 -18.15 -12.15
CA PRO A 42 -10.49 -16.89 -12.51
C PRO A 42 -10.94 -16.85 -13.97
N HIS A 43 -12.07 -16.21 -14.23
CA HIS A 43 -12.41 -15.73 -15.58
C HIS A 43 -11.72 -14.38 -15.81
N VAL A 44 -10.94 -14.30 -16.88
CA VAL A 44 -10.18 -13.08 -17.23
C VAL A 44 -10.96 -12.29 -18.26
N SER A 45 -11.16 -11.00 -17.98
CA SER A 45 -11.64 -9.98 -18.92
C SER A 45 -10.55 -8.94 -19.12
N TYR A 46 -10.73 -8.02 -20.08
CA TYR A 46 -9.76 -6.96 -20.34
C TYR A 46 -10.47 -5.62 -20.32
N LYS A 47 -9.86 -4.62 -19.67
CA LYS A 47 -10.27 -3.22 -19.67
C LYS A 47 -9.98 -2.59 -21.05
N ASP A 48 -10.43 -1.37 -21.29
CA ASP A 48 -10.24 -0.64 -22.56
C ASP A 48 -8.75 -0.39 -22.87
N ASP A 49 -7.91 -0.27 -21.84
CA ASP A 49 -6.46 -0.14 -21.94
C ASP A 49 -5.72 -1.48 -22.11
N CYS A 50 -6.45 -2.57 -22.34
CA CYS A 50 -5.96 -3.94 -22.43
C CYS A 50 -5.33 -4.49 -21.13
N SER A 51 -5.50 -3.85 -19.99
CA SER A 51 -5.13 -4.43 -18.70
C SER A 51 -6.12 -5.55 -18.33
N PRO A 52 -5.65 -6.66 -17.73
CA PRO A 52 -6.53 -7.73 -17.30
C PRO A 52 -7.29 -7.33 -16.02
N VAL A 53 -8.55 -7.74 -15.95
CA VAL A 53 -9.40 -7.68 -14.77
C VAL A 53 -10.12 -8.99 -14.59
N THR A 54 -10.38 -9.38 -13.36
CA THR A 54 -11.10 -10.59 -13.03
C THR A 54 -12.29 -10.28 -12.11
N GLU A 55 -13.15 -11.27 -11.92
CA GLU A 55 -14.21 -11.15 -10.93
C GLU A 55 -13.68 -11.01 -9.48
N ALA A 56 -12.40 -11.34 -9.24
CA ALA A 56 -11.76 -11.15 -7.94
C ALA A 56 -11.60 -9.67 -7.61
N ASP A 57 -11.15 -8.86 -8.57
CA ASP A 57 -10.98 -7.41 -8.45
C ASP A 57 -12.32 -6.76 -8.04
N GLN A 58 -13.40 -7.06 -8.78
CA GLN A 58 -14.73 -6.48 -8.55
C GLN A 58 -15.34 -6.90 -7.21
N ARG A 59 -15.19 -8.17 -6.83
CA ARG A 59 -15.69 -8.68 -5.54
C ARG A 59 -14.93 -8.05 -4.37
N ALA A 60 -13.62 -7.96 -4.47
CA ALA A 60 -12.76 -7.34 -3.47
C ALA A 60 -13.11 -5.86 -3.29
N GLU A 61 -13.24 -5.11 -4.40
CA GLU A 61 -13.62 -3.70 -4.34
C GLU A 61 -14.99 -3.51 -3.67
N THR A 62 -15.99 -4.30 -4.04
CA THR A 62 -17.32 -4.23 -3.43
C THR A 62 -17.28 -4.39 -1.91
N ILE A 63 -16.48 -5.34 -1.39
CA ILE A 63 -16.31 -5.59 0.05
C ILE A 63 -15.64 -4.39 0.72
N ILE A 64 -14.56 -3.89 0.15
CA ILE A 64 -13.81 -2.76 0.71
C ILE A 64 -14.67 -1.49 0.74
N LEU A 65 -15.34 -1.17 -0.37
CA LEU A 65 -16.20 0.01 -0.46
C LEU A 65 -17.36 -0.05 0.55
N ALA A 66 -17.99 -1.22 0.73
CA ALA A 66 -19.04 -1.41 1.72
C ALA A 66 -18.53 -1.19 3.15
N ALA A 67 -17.35 -1.70 3.50
CA ALA A 67 -16.74 -1.50 4.81
C ALA A 67 -16.39 -0.03 5.05
N LEU A 68 -15.77 0.65 4.07
CA LEU A 68 -15.42 2.06 4.17
C LEU A 68 -16.66 2.96 4.28
N ALA A 69 -17.72 2.69 3.50
CA ALA A 69 -18.98 3.43 3.59
C ALA A 69 -19.68 3.27 4.94
N ALA A 70 -19.60 2.10 5.56
CA ALA A 70 -20.20 1.84 6.87
C ALA A 70 -19.48 2.57 8.01
N HIS A 71 -18.17 2.68 7.95
CA HIS A 71 -17.36 3.24 9.05
C HIS A 71 -16.91 4.68 8.81
N PHE A 72 -16.76 5.09 7.55
CA PHE A 72 -16.23 6.41 7.14
C PHE A 72 -17.09 7.05 6.04
N PRO A 73 -18.42 7.19 6.22
CA PRO A 73 -19.34 7.61 5.15
C PRO A 73 -19.09 9.03 4.61
N GLN A 74 -18.29 9.84 5.30
CA GLN A 74 -17.98 11.21 4.89
C GLN A 74 -16.65 11.32 4.12
N ILE A 75 -15.87 10.23 4.04
CA ILE A 75 -14.56 10.24 3.37
C ILE A 75 -14.73 9.62 1.98
N PRO A 76 -14.47 10.37 0.89
CA PRO A 76 -14.56 9.83 -0.46
C PRO A 76 -13.53 8.72 -0.68
N VAL A 77 -13.88 7.77 -1.55
CA VAL A 77 -13.03 6.63 -1.89
C VAL A 77 -12.73 6.65 -3.37
N VAL A 78 -11.46 6.75 -3.73
CA VAL A 78 -10.94 6.57 -5.08
C VAL A 78 -10.46 5.11 -5.19
N ALA A 79 -11.17 4.29 -5.95
CA ALA A 79 -10.88 2.88 -6.13
C ALA A 79 -10.63 2.56 -7.61
N GLU A 80 -9.68 1.67 -7.88
CA GLU A 80 -9.20 1.38 -9.23
C GLU A 80 -10.32 0.99 -10.18
N GLU A 81 -11.18 0.03 -9.80
CA GLU A 81 -12.20 -0.49 -10.69
C GLU A 81 -13.32 0.53 -10.91
N ALA A 82 -13.68 1.31 -9.89
CA ALA A 82 -14.62 2.41 -10.00
C ALA A 82 -14.11 3.49 -10.99
N VAL A 83 -12.83 3.88 -10.86
CA VAL A 83 -12.20 4.87 -11.76
C VAL A 83 -12.12 4.34 -13.19
N SER A 84 -11.74 3.09 -13.39
CA SER A 84 -11.73 2.42 -14.71
C SER A 84 -13.13 2.39 -15.36
N ASN A 85 -14.20 2.43 -14.56
CA ASN A 85 -15.59 2.56 -15.01
C ASN A 85 -16.07 4.02 -15.09
N GLY A 86 -15.18 4.99 -15.03
CA GLY A 86 -15.47 6.42 -15.15
C GLY A 86 -16.02 7.09 -13.88
N ILE A 87 -15.91 6.44 -12.72
CA ILE A 87 -16.37 6.97 -11.43
C ILE A 87 -15.17 7.49 -10.63
N LEU A 88 -14.88 8.78 -10.76
CA LEU A 88 -13.89 9.48 -9.95
C LEU A 88 -14.61 10.48 -9.04
N PRO A 89 -14.67 10.26 -7.72
CA PRO A 89 -15.31 11.19 -6.81
C PRO A 89 -14.49 12.47 -6.65
N GLU A 90 -15.16 13.57 -6.32
CA GLU A 90 -14.45 14.76 -5.84
C GLU A 90 -13.70 14.44 -4.55
N THR A 91 -12.40 14.67 -4.56
CA THR A 91 -11.53 14.48 -3.39
C THR A 91 -11.30 15.80 -2.68
N GLY A 92 -11.47 15.82 -1.36
CA GLY A 92 -11.09 16.95 -0.52
C GLY A 92 -9.67 16.77 0.03
N ALA A 93 -9.43 17.36 1.20
CA ALA A 93 -8.17 17.19 1.92
C ALA A 93 -7.97 15.76 2.46
N GLU A 94 -9.03 14.96 2.53
CA GLU A 94 -9.00 13.60 3.06
C GLU A 94 -9.80 12.67 2.13
N PHE A 95 -9.20 11.54 1.73
CA PHE A 95 -9.83 10.51 0.91
C PHE A 95 -9.10 9.19 1.03
N PHE A 96 -9.77 8.09 0.71
CA PHE A 96 -9.16 6.77 0.58
C PHE A 96 -8.67 6.52 -0.84
N LEU A 97 -7.53 5.83 -0.96
CA LEU A 97 -7.05 5.18 -2.18
C LEU A 97 -7.13 3.67 -1.99
N VAL A 98 -7.75 2.98 -2.94
CA VAL A 98 -7.98 1.53 -2.89
C VAL A 98 -7.55 0.90 -4.20
N ASP A 99 -6.69 -0.11 -4.08
CA ASP A 99 -6.44 -1.09 -5.13
C ASP A 99 -6.91 -2.45 -4.61
N PRO A 100 -8.01 -2.97 -5.13
CA PRO A 100 -8.59 -4.22 -4.63
C PRO A 100 -7.73 -5.44 -4.92
N LEU A 101 -6.93 -5.42 -6.00
CA LEU A 101 -6.05 -6.52 -6.41
C LEU A 101 -4.86 -6.02 -7.23
N ASP A 102 -3.85 -5.41 -6.58
CA ASP A 102 -2.58 -5.07 -7.24
C ASP A 102 -1.82 -6.35 -7.63
N GLY A 103 -1.44 -6.43 -8.89
CA GLY A 103 -0.78 -7.60 -9.45
C GLY A 103 -1.73 -8.60 -10.10
N THR A 104 -2.76 -8.14 -10.80
CA THR A 104 -3.72 -9.01 -11.53
C THR A 104 -3.01 -9.94 -12.53
N LYS A 105 -1.89 -9.50 -13.14
CA LYS A 105 -1.07 -10.36 -14.01
C LYS A 105 -0.41 -11.51 -13.24
N GLU A 106 0.08 -11.25 -12.07
CA GLU A 106 0.65 -12.24 -11.15
C GLU A 106 -0.45 -13.22 -10.69
N PHE A 107 -1.60 -12.70 -10.29
CA PHE A 107 -2.78 -13.49 -9.91
C PHE A 107 -3.20 -14.47 -11.00
N ILE A 108 -3.41 -14.00 -12.24
CA ILE A 108 -3.80 -14.83 -13.39
C ILE A 108 -2.73 -15.87 -13.72
N SER A 109 -1.45 -15.52 -13.54
CA SER A 109 -0.32 -16.41 -13.81
C SER A 109 -0.04 -17.41 -12.69
N GLY A 110 -0.87 -17.46 -11.64
CA GLY A 110 -0.71 -18.36 -10.50
C GLY A 110 0.53 -18.08 -9.65
N LYS A 111 0.99 -16.81 -9.62
CA LYS A 111 2.07 -16.36 -8.73
C LYS A 111 1.49 -15.78 -7.44
N ASP A 112 2.32 -15.73 -6.39
CA ASP A 112 1.90 -15.34 -5.04
C ASP A 112 2.05 -13.83 -4.74
N ASP A 113 2.52 -13.04 -5.73
CA ASP A 113 2.90 -11.64 -5.56
C ASP A 113 1.75 -10.69 -5.95
N PHE A 114 0.59 -10.83 -5.35
CA PHE A 114 -0.52 -9.90 -5.48
C PHE A 114 -1.01 -9.43 -4.11
N THR A 115 -1.55 -8.20 -4.04
CA THR A 115 -1.92 -7.58 -2.77
C THR A 115 -3.25 -6.84 -2.85
N VAL A 116 -3.91 -6.70 -1.69
CA VAL A 116 -4.98 -5.74 -1.45
C VAL A 116 -4.37 -4.51 -0.80
N ASN A 117 -4.64 -3.33 -1.32
CA ASN A 117 -4.06 -2.08 -0.85
C ASN A 117 -5.18 -1.09 -0.45
N ILE A 118 -5.13 -0.58 0.78
CA ILE A 118 -6.05 0.44 1.27
C ILE A 118 -5.23 1.51 1.98
N ALA A 119 -5.36 2.77 1.56
CA ALA A 119 -4.66 3.90 2.18
C ALA A 119 -5.62 5.05 2.50
N LEU A 120 -5.40 5.73 3.62
CA LEU A 120 -6.00 7.01 3.93
C LEU A 120 -5.00 8.12 3.61
N ILE A 121 -5.41 9.03 2.75
CA ILE A 121 -4.66 10.24 2.41
C ILE A 121 -5.23 11.41 3.18
N ARG A 122 -4.33 12.25 3.73
CA ARG A 122 -4.70 13.51 4.37
C ARG A 122 -3.73 14.60 3.94
N ASN A 123 -4.25 15.63 3.27
CA ASN A 123 -3.44 16.75 2.71
C ASN A 123 -2.26 16.23 1.84
N GLY A 124 -2.54 15.29 0.95
CA GLY A 124 -1.53 14.68 0.07
C GLY A 124 -0.56 13.70 0.75
N VAL A 125 -0.71 13.42 2.05
CA VAL A 125 0.15 12.51 2.81
C VAL A 125 -0.59 11.20 3.10
N PRO A 126 0.00 10.02 2.84
CA PRO A 126 -0.58 8.75 3.22
C PRO A 126 -0.35 8.53 4.73
N VAL A 127 -1.42 8.74 5.53
CA VAL A 127 -1.35 8.75 7.01
C VAL A 127 -1.68 7.39 7.65
N ALA A 128 -2.36 6.51 6.91
CA ALA A 128 -2.61 5.14 7.32
C ALA A 128 -2.65 4.24 6.08
N GLY A 129 -2.18 3.01 6.19
CA GLY A 129 -2.19 2.06 5.10
C GLY A 129 -2.18 0.61 5.55
N VAL A 130 -2.81 -0.22 4.74
CA VAL A 130 -2.80 -1.68 4.86
C VAL A 130 -2.44 -2.28 3.51
N VAL A 131 -1.46 -3.17 3.50
CA VAL A 131 -1.11 -4.03 2.37
C VAL A 131 -1.30 -5.47 2.82
N TYR A 132 -2.18 -6.22 2.15
CA TYR A 132 -2.40 -7.63 2.45
C TYR A 132 -2.05 -8.51 1.25
N ALA A 133 -1.17 -9.49 1.45
CA ALA A 133 -0.80 -10.51 0.47
C ALA A 133 -1.49 -11.84 0.82
N PRO A 134 -2.67 -12.13 0.25
CA PRO A 134 -3.49 -13.25 0.70
C PRO A 134 -2.85 -14.62 0.44
N CYS A 135 -2.14 -14.80 -0.67
CA CYS A 135 -1.40 -16.03 -0.96
C CYS A 135 -0.27 -16.30 0.03
N ARG A 136 0.32 -15.25 0.59
CA ARG A 136 1.42 -15.37 1.56
C ARG A 136 0.95 -15.46 3.00
N GLY A 137 -0.34 -15.22 3.28
CA GLY A 137 -0.88 -15.13 4.64
C GLY A 137 -0.19 -14.03 5.44
N GLN A 138 0.14 -12.89 4.83
CA GLN A 138 0.87 -11.80 5.44
C GLN A 138 0.21 -10.46 5.15
N ALA A 139 0.08 -9.61 6.17
CA ALA A 139 -0.36 -8.23 6.00
C ALA A 139 0.64 -7.28 6.67
N TRP A 140 0.69 -6.06 6.18
CA TRP A 140 1.47 -4.97 6.75
C TRP A 140 0.56 -3.78 6.98
N THR A 141 0.70 -3.18 8.14
CA THR A 141 -0.07 -1.99 8.53
C THR A 141 0.87 -0.87 8.93
N GLY A 142 0.49 0.35 8.62
CA GLY A 142 1.26 1.54 9.01
C GLY A 142 0.35 2.70 9.38
N LYS A 143 0.61 3.34 10.54
CA LYS A 143 -0.07 4.54 11.00
C LYS A 143 0.72 5.22 12.12
N ASP A 144 0.78 6.55 12.13
CA ASP A 144 1.33 7.36 13.24
C ASP A 144 2.72 6.89 13.75
N ASN A 145 3.67 6.63 12.86
CA ASN A 145 5.01 6.11 13.17
C ASN A 145 5.03 4.69 13.80
N ALA A 146 3.94 3.95 13.69
CA ALA A 146 3.86 2.55 14.07
C ALA A 146 3.57 1.69 12.84
N ALA A 147 4.45 0.75 12.54
CA ALA A 147 4.26 -0.23 11.48
C ALA A 147 4.35 -1.65 12.05
N GLU A 148 3.46 -2.50 11.58
CA GLU A 148 3.38 -3.90 12.01
C GLU A 148 3.31 -4.84 10.80
N LYS A 149 3.93 -6.01 10.93
CA LYS A 149 3.71 -7.18 10.06
C LYS A 149 2.82 -8.17 10.78
N LEU A 150 1.78 -8.64 10.11
CA LEU A 150 0.81 -9.58 10.63
C LEU A 150 0.95 -10.92 9.92
N ALA A 151 0.86 -12.01 10.68
CA ALA A 151 0.65 -13.34 10.13
C ALA A 151 -0.85 -13.65 10.13
N ILE A 152 -1.35 -14.11 8.98
CA ILE A 152 -2.76 -14.36 8.74
C ILE A 152 -2.96 -15.84 8.41
N SER A 153 -3.95 -16.46 9.05
CA SER A 153 -4.35 -17.85 8.75
C SER A 153 -5.14 -17.95 7.44
N GLY A 154 -5.30 -19.18 6.93
CA GLY A 154 -6.04 -19.43 5.70
C GLY A 154 -7.53 -19.06 5.76
N ASP A 155 -8.11 -18.93 6.95
CA ASP A 155 -9.48 -18.47 7.21
C ASP A 155 -9.58 -16.97 7.53
N GLY A 156 -8.45 -16.23 7.43
CA GLY A 156 -8.42 -14.77 7.61
C GLY A 156 -8.20 -14.31 9.04
N ALA A 157 -7.96 -15.22 10.02
CA ALA A 157 -7.68 -14.79 11.38
C ALA A 157 -6.24 -14.26 11.55
N ILE A 158 -6.06 -13.20 12.34
CA ILE A 158 -4.75 -12.66 12.70
C ILE A 158 -4.11 -13.58 13.74
N LEU A 159 -3.03 -14.27 13.35
CA LEU A 159 -2.28 -15.17 14.22
C LEU A 159 -1.26 -14.46 15.10
N SER A 160 -0.62 -13.43 14.56
CA SER A 160 0.36 -12.62 15.29
C SER A 160 0.52 -11.24 14.69
N ARG A 161 1.03 -10.29 15.51
CA ARG A 161 1.43 -8.93 15.09
C ARG A 161 2.85 -8.68 15.59
N HIS A 162 3.71 -8.19 14.72
CA HIS A 162 5.10 -7.87 15.06
C HIS A 162 5.44 -6.47 14.58
N PRO A 163 5.93 -5.57 15.44
CA PRO A 163 6.40 -4.26 15.01
C PRO A 163 7.57 -4.43 14.03
N ILE A 164 7.57 -3.60 13.00
CA ILE A 164 8.62 -3.56 11.98
C ILE A 164 9.23 -2.17 11.88
N ARG A 165 10.45 -2.10 11.39
CA ARG A 165 11.14 -0.86 11.10
C ARG A 165 11.99 -1.01 9.84
N ALA A 166 11.98 0.03 9.02
CA ALA A 166 12.88 0.15 7.89
C ALA A 166 14.33 0.21 8.39
N ARG A 167 15.23 -0.50 7.72
CA ARG A 167 16.65 -0.48 8.06
C ARG A 167 17.36 0.69 7.41
N ARG A 168 18.48 1.11 7.98
CA ARG A 168 19.41 2.04 7.34
C ARG A 168 20.13 1.33 6.20
N ARG A 169 20.33 2.05 5.11
CA ARG A 169 21.10 1.56 3.97
C ARG A 169 22.52 1.16 4.41
N GLY A 170 22.87 -0.08 4.15
CA GLY A 170 24.19 -0.64 4.44
C GLY A 170 25.22 -0.36 3.34
N ALA A 171 26.44 -0.87 3.53
CA ALA A 171 27.52 -0.76 2.54
C ALA A 171 27.25 -1.57 1.26
N SER A 172 26.46 -2.65 1.36
CA SER A 172 25.99 -3.46 0.22
C SER A 172 24.48 -3.41 0.19
N PRO A 173 23.89 -2.37 -0.42
CA PRO A 173 22.45 -2.18 -0.43
C PRO A 173 21.75 -3.18 -1.35
N VAL A 174 20.61 -3.69 -0.89
CA VAL A 174 19.70 -4.54 -1.66
C VAL A 174 18.67 -3.67 -2.36
N ALA A 175 18.61 -3.73 -3.69
CA ALA A 175 17.62 -3.04 -4.49
C ALA A 175 16.41 -3.94 -4.78
N LEU A 176 15.22 -3.36 -4.76
CA LEU A 176 14.01 -3.99 -5.23
C LEU A 176 13.69 -3.48 -6.64
N ILE A 177 13.43 -4.41 -7.55
CA ILE A 177 13.03 -4.06 -8.92
C ILE A 177 11.66 -4.68 -9.23
N SER A 178 10.89 -4.00 -10.06
CA SER A 178 9.61 -4.54 -10.50
C SER A 178 9.81 -5.76 -11.40
N ARG A 179 9.09 -6.84 -11.13
CA ARG A 179 9.15 -8.05 -11.96
C ARG A 179 8.63 -7.82 -13.37
N SER A 180 7.51 -7.12 -13.48
CA SER A 180 6.76 -6.96 -14.73
C SER A 180 7.03 -5.63 -15.44
N HIS A 181 7.71 -4.66 -14.78
CA HIS A 181 7.86 -3.29 -15.27
C HIS A 181 9.28 -2.73 -15.04
N CYS A 182 10.32 -3.57 -15.15
CA CYS A 182 11.70 -3.08 -15.17
C CYS A 182 11.98 -2.38 -16.51
N THR A 183 12.50 -1.15 -16.45
CA THR A 183 12.81 -0.33 -17.63
C THR A 183 14.32 -0.15 -17.78
N ALA A 184 14.78 0.22 -18.97
CA ALA A 184 16.19 0.58 -19.19
C ALA A 184 16.66 1.72 -18.25
N LYS A 185 15.76 2.65 -17.87
CA LYS A 185 16.06 3.70 -16.89
C LYS A 185 16.33 3.12 -15.50
N THR A 186 15.54 2.10 -15.09
CA THR A 186 15.76 1.39 -13.83
C THR A 186 17.08 0.63 -13.83
N GLU A 187 17.39 -0.07 -14.94
CA GLU A 187 18.67 -0.80 -15.10
C GLU A 187 19.87 0.15 -15.05
N ALA A 188 19.79 1.29 -15.76
CA ALA A 188 20.82 2.33 -15.72
C ALA A 188 21.04 2.87 -14.31
N PHE A 189 19.96 3.17 -13.57
CA PHE A 189 20.04 3.62 -12.18
C PHE A 189 20.73 2.59 -11.29
N VAL A 190 20.36 1.32 -11.41
CA VAL A 190 20.96 0.21 -10.64
C VAL A 190 22.48 0.12 -10.92
N ALA A 191 22.88 0.23 -12.19
CA ALA A 191 24.28 0.18 -12.60
C ALA A 191 25.08 1.39 -12.11
N GLU A 192 24.54 2.60 -12.26
CA GLU A 192 25.16 3.86 -11.86
C GLU A 192 25.40 3.93 -10.35
N HIS A 193 24.44 3.41 -9.56
CA HIS A 193 24.55 3.40 -8.10
C HIS A 193 25.25 2.15 -7.53
N GLY A 194 25.79 1.30 -8.39
CA GLY A 194 26.55 0.10 -8.00
C GLY A 194 25.73 -0.89 -7.17
N LEU A 195 24.42 -0.99 -7.43
CA LEU A 195 23.51 -1.89 -6.72
C LEU A 195 23.65 -3.31 -7.28
N LYS A 196 24.43 -4.14 -6.60
CA LYS A 196 24.77 -5.50 -7.09
C LYS A 196 23.71 -6.53 -6.70
N ASP A 197 23.06 -6.34 -5.56
CA ASP A 197 22.06 -7.25 -5.03
C ASP A 197 20.66 -6.72 -5.38
N CYS A 198 20.00 -7.39 -6.34
CA CYS A 198 18.67 -7.02 -6.80
C CYS A 198 17.68 -8.16 -6.57
N ILE A 199 16.54 -7.84 -5.97
CA ILE A 199 15.42 -8.77 -5.77
C ILE A 199 14.26 -8.32 -6.66
N SER A 200 13.76 -9.23 -7.50
CA SER A 200 12.60 -8.99 -8.38
C SER A 200 11.32 -9.48 -7.69
N VAL A 201 10.42 -8.55 -7.40
CA VAL A 201 9.16 -8.80 -6.68
C VAL A 201 8.01 -8.05 -7.37
N GLY A 202 6.81 -8.64 -7.38
CA GLY A 202 5.59 -8.00 -7.88
C GLY A 202 4.93 -7.08 -6.85
N SER A 203 3.92 -6.32 -7.28
CA SER A 203 2.97 -5.60 -6.45
C SER A 203 3.58 -4.63 -5.42
N SER A 204 2.79 -4.14 -4.49
CA SER A 204 3.16 -3.29 -3.35
C SER A 204 4.06 -3.95 -2.31
N LEU A 205 4.36 -5.25 -2.45
CA LEU A 205 5.28 -5.98 -1.58
C LEU A 205 6.67 -5.35 -1.48
N LYS A 206 7.09 -4.58 -2.47
CA LYS A 206 8.36 -3.85 -2.46
C LYS A 206 8.44 -2.83 -1.33
N PHE A 207 7.37 -2.10 -1.10
CA PHE A 207 7.28 -1.18 0.05
C PHE A 207 7.31 -1.92 1.38
N CYS A 208 6.60 -3.05 1.46
CA CYS A 208 6.57 -3.89 2.66
C CYS A 208 7.96 -4.43 3.01
N MET A 209 8.73 -4.88 2.00
CA MET A 209 10.11 -5.36 2.20
C MET A 209 11.06 -4.25 2.66
N LEU A 210 10.89 -3.01 2.18
CA LEU A 210 11.62 -1.86 2.72
C LEU A 210 11.22 -1.58 4.17
N ALA A 211 9.92 -1.59 4.45
CA ALA A 211 9.37 -1.29 5.77
C ALA A 211 9.82 -2.29 6.85
N GLU A 212 9.96 -3.59 6.50
CA GLU A 212 10.45 -4.63 7.42
C GLU A 212 11.99 -4.75 7.45
N GLY A 213 12.70 -3.89 6.71
CA GLY A 213 14.16 -3.88 6.68
C GLY A 213 14.78 -5.04 5.89
N ALA A 214 14.04 -5.69 5.00
CA ALA A 214 14.55 -6.75 4.14
C ALA A 214 15.34 -6.22 2.93
N ALA A 215 15.10 -4.97 2.53
CA ALA A 215 15.79 -4.30 1.42
C ALA A 215 16.04 -2.82 1.76
N ASP A 216 16.76 -2.11 0.88
CA ASP A 216 17.25 -0.76 1.14
C ASP A 216 16.66 0.30 0.20
N ILE A 217 16.38 -0.04 -1.07
CA ILE A 217 15.98 0.93 -2.09
C ILE A 217 15.06 0.30 -3.14
N TYR A 218 14.06 1.04 -3.60
CA TYR A 218 13.16 0.68 -4.68
C TYR A 218 13.01 1.85 -5.66
N PRO A 219 13.77 1.88 -6.76
CA PRO A 219 13.57 2.83 -7.85
C PRO A 219 12.40 2.38 -8.75
N ARG A 220 11.53 3.32 -9.10
CA ARG A 220 10.40 3.10 -10.00
C ARG A 220 10.36 4.20 -11.06
N PHE A 221 10.76 3.85 -12.29
CA PHE A 221 10.80 4.73 -13.47
C PHE A 221 9.89 4.19 -14.57
N SER A 222 8.67 3.87 -14.19
CA SER A 222 7.59 3.46 -15.09
C SER A 222 6.26 3.77 -14.44
N ARG A 223 5.23 3.98 -15.26
CA ARG A 223 3.89 4.34 -14.81
C ARG A 223 3.41 3.45 -13.66
N THR A 224 2.91 4.07 -12.62
CA THR A 224 2.11 3.50 -11.55
C THR A 224 1.02 4.48 -11.19
N MET A 225 -0.05 3.97 -10.59
CA MET A 225 -1.14 4.79 -10.10
C MET A 225 -0.97 5.04 -8.59
N MET A 226 -1.65 6.06 -8.08
CA MET A 226 -1.59 6.39 -6.65
C MET A 226 -2.04 5.24 -5.77
N TRP A 227 -3.04 4.47 -6.18
CA TRP A 227 -3.53 3.31 -5.41
C TRP A 227 -2.53 2.15 -5.35
N ASP A 228 -1.61 1.99 -6.35
CA ASP A 228 -0.53 0.99 -6.32
C ASP A 228 0.50 1.25 -5.22
N THR A 229 0.61 2.50 -4.76
CA THR A 229 1.75 2.93 -3.94
C THR A 229 1.37 3.45 -2.56
N ALA A 230 0.22 4.11 -2.43
CA ALA A 230 -0.14 4.86 -1.23
C ALA A 230 -0.19 4.01 0.05
N ALA A 231 -0.74 2.79 -0.02
CA ALA A 231 -0.80 1.90 1.13
C ALA A 231 0.60 1.44 1.56
N GLY A 232 1.41 1.03 0.59
CA GLY A 232 2.80 0.64 0.82
C GLY A 232 3.66 1.79 1.35
N ASP A 233 3.49 3.00 0.82
CA ASP A 233 4.21 4.19 1.26
C ASP A 233 3.79 4.61 2.68
N ALA A 234 2.49 4.49 3.04
CA ALA A 234 2.03 4.71 4.41
C ALA A 234 2.74 3.75 5.40
N VAL A 235 2.82 2.46 5.05
CA VAL A 235 3.53 1.45 5.85
C VAL A 235 5.02 1.78 5.95
N LEU A 236 5.66 2.14 4.84
CA LEU A 236 7.08 2.49 4.80
C LEU A 236 7.39 3.72 5.65
N ARG A 237 6.60 4.79 5.52
CA ARG A 237 6.76 6.01 6.34
C ARG A 237 6.57 5.73 7.82
N ALA A 238 5.55 4.96 8.18
CA ALA A 238 5.33 4.54 9.56
C ALA A 238 6.47 3.69 10.12
N ALA A 239 7.18 2.94 9.27
CA ALA A 239 8.38 2.18 9.62
C ALA A 239 9.67 3.03 9.68
N GLY A 240 9.61 4.32 9.31
CA GLY A 240 10.74 5.24 9.31
C GLY A 240 11.49 5.36 7.98
N GLY A 241 10.96 4.81 6.89
CA GLY A 241 11.45 5.03 5.53
C GLY A 241 10.78 6.22 4.85
N ARG A 242 10.99 6.38 3.56
CA ARG A 242 10.43 7.47 2.77
C ARG A 242 10.34 7.13 1.28
N THR A 243 9.49 7.84 0.57
CA THR A 243 9.42 7.81 -0.89
C THR A 243 9.60 9.22 -1.43
N LEU A 244 10.52 9.38 -2.37
CA LEU A 244 10.88 10.66 -2.97
C LEU A 244 10.60 10.62 -4.48
N ASP A 245 10.14 11.74 -5.03
CA ASP A 245 10.14 11.96 -6.48
C ASP A 245 11.55 12.23 -7.02
N CYS A 246 11.67 12.47 -8.32
CA CYS A 246 12.96 12.76 -8.95
C CYS A 246 13.55 14.12 -8.58
N ASP A 247 12.76 15.02 -7.99
CA ASP A 247 13.20 16.33 -7.49
C ASP A 247 13.62 16.25 -6.00
N GLY A 248 13.57 15.06 -5.40
CA GLY A 248 13.92 14.81 -4.00
C GLY A 248 12.87 15.26 -2.99
N GLN A 249 11.65 15.56 -3.45
CA GLN A 249 10.53 15.89 -2.59
C GLN A 249 9.81 14.61 -2.15
N LEU A 250 9.18 14.65 -0.97
CA LEU A 250 8.33 13.53 -0.54
C LEU A 250 7.20 13.32 -1.53
N LEU A 251 7.00 12.08 -1.97
CA LEU A 251 5.91 11.73 -2.88
C LEU A 251 4.56 12.16 -2.27
N ALA A 252 3.81 12.95 -3.01
CA ALA A 252 2.51 13.47 -2.61
C ALA A 252 1.38 12.83 -3.42
N TYR A 253 0.27 12.57 -2.76
CA TYR A 253 -0.93 11.94 -3.32
C TYR A 253 -2.03 13.00 -3.45
N GLU A 254 -1.97 13.74 -4.54
CA GLU A 254 -2.94 14.81 -4.85
C GLU A 254 -3.54 14.56 -6.22
N VAL A 255 -4.87 14.46 -6.29
CA VAL A 255 -5.58 14.33 -7.56
C VAL A 255 -5.49 15.67 -8.30
N ARG A 256 -4.79 15.69 -9.43
CA ARG A 256 -4.52 16.91 -10.21
C ARG A 256 -5.13 16.79 -11.60
N GLY A 257 -6.31 17.32 -11.79
CA GLY A 257 -7.03 17.25 -13.08
C GLY A 257 -8.15 16.21 -13.07
N ASP A 258 -8.56 15.81 -14.25
CA ASP A 258 -9.68 14.90 -14.47
C ASP A 258 -9.23 13.56 -15.05
N GLY A 259 -10.02 12.52 -14.79
CA GLY A 259 -9.79 11.18 -15.32
C GLY A 259 -8.65 10.42 -14.66
N GLU A 260 -8.32 9.26 -15.21
CA GLU A 260 -7.36 8.33 -14.64
C GLU A 260 -5.92 8.89 -14.60
N ASP A 261 -5.53 9.68 -15.61
CA ASP A 261 -4.19 10.28 -15.66
C ASP A 261 -3.90 11.24 -14.50
N ALA A 262 -4.94 11.81 -13.88
CA ALA A 262 -4.84 12.65 -12.70
C ALA A 262 -4.33 11.87 -11.45
N LEU A 263 -4.35 10.56 -11.52
CA LEU A 263 -3.98 9.63 -10.45
C LEU A 263 -2.63 8.94 -10.72
N ALA A 264 -1.93 9.31 -11.80
CA ALA A 264 -0.62 8.75 -12.12
C ALA A 264 0.47 9.31 -11.19
N ASN A 265 1.31 8.42 -10.65
CA ASN A 265 2.50 8.84 -9.92
C ASN A 265 3.59 9.35 -10.87
N PRO A 266 4.42 10.32 -10.43
CA PRO A 266 5.69 10.58 -11.07
C PRO A 266 6.65 9.38 -10.87
N ASP A 267 7.78 9.39 -11.57
CA ASP A 267 8.92 8.52 -11.26
C ASP A 267 9.36 8.78 -9.81
N PHE A 268 9.70 7.70 -9.07
CA PHE A 268 10.06 7.83 -7.66
C PHE A 268 11.14 6.84 -7.22
N ILE A 269 11.70 7.11 -6.04
CA ILE A 269 12.61 6.22 -5.33
C ILE A 269 12.09 6.08 -3.89
N ALA A 270 11.75 4.84 -3.48
CA ALA A 270 11.46 4.53 -2.10
C ALA A 270 12.73 4.00 -1.39
N GLU A 271 12.95 4.43 -0.17
CA GLU A 271 14.18 4.13 0.60
C GLU A 271 13.84 3.71 2.02
N GLY A 272 14.69 2.86 2.60
CA GLY A 272 14.69 2.56 4.03
C GLY A 272 15.00 3.79 4.91
N ALA A 273 15.27 3.56 6.19
CA ALA A 273 15.52 4.64 7.13
C ALA A 273 16.80 5.44 6.81
N MET A 274 16.73 6.75 6.94
CA MET A 274 17.90 7.63 6.81
C MET A 274 18.90 7.44 7.96
N ALA A 275 20.17 7.73 7.68
CA ALA A 275 21.11 7.99 8.75
C ALA A 275 20.64 9.24 9.52
N VAL A 276 20.52 9.14 10.85
CA VAL A 276 20.41 10.34 11.68
C VAL A 276 21.72 11.09 11.49
N VAL A 277 21.68 12.25 10.84
CA VAL A 277 22.79 13.19 10.92
C VAL A 277 22.84 13.56 12.40
N ALA A 278 23.87 13.08 13.10
CA ALA A 278 24.14 13.58 14.45
C ALA A 278 24.41 15.09 14.27
N ASP A 279 23.49 15.92 14.75
CA ASP A 279 23.78 17.34 14.94
C ASP A 279 25.06 17.40 15.82
N HIS A 280 26.15 17.70 15.18
CA HIS A 280 27.36 18.14 15.89
C HIS A 280 27.02 19.54 16.39
N ALA A 281 26.33 19.61 17.54
CA ALA A 281 26.34 20.80 18.36
C ALA A 281 27.79 20.98 18.83
N GLY A 282 28.52 21.86 18.12
CA GLY A 282 29.79 22.41 18.54
C GLY A 282 29.59 23.49 19.60
#